data_1f745a528a6d5fa9f773dc8865fcc200
#
_entry.id   1f745a528a6d5fa9f773dc8865fcc200
#
_cell.length_a   1.000
_cell.length_b   1.000
_cell.length_c   1.000
_cell.angle_alpha   90.00
_cell.angle_beta   90.00
_cell.angle_gamma   90.00
#
_symmetry.space_group_name_H-M   'P 1'
#
loop_
_entity.id
_entity.type
_entity.pdbx_description
1 polymer ?
#
loop_
_entity_poly.entity_id
_entity_poly.type
_entity_poly.pdbx_seq_one_letter_code
_entity_poly.pdbx_strand_id
1 'polypeptide(L)'
;MRSHSAAAGEFDYRATADATLAGNLDALNACVECCDRHAIPGRIALFWEGKDGDSASYTFTQLKELSGRFASFLHSLGVRPGDVVSGMLPRTPELLITVLGTWRLGAVYQPLFTAFGPKAIEHRVKLAGSKVVVTDGANRSKLDEVPDAPMQVTVGGPKGQGIRHGDYSFWAELERHSADFEPVLRSGEDTFLLMFTSGTTGLAKPLAVPLKAIVAFVGYMRDAVGLREEDSFWNLADPGWAYGLYYGVTGPLAMGHPITFYEGAFTVESTCRIVRKYGI
;
A
#
# COMPACT_ATOMS: atom_id res chain seq x y z
N MET A 1 -23.79 -6.70 -22.82
CA MET A 1 -23.56 -5.57 -21.88
C MET A 1 -24.90 -5.16 -21.30
N ARG A 2 -25.06 -5.15 -19.97
CA ARG A 2 -26.25 -4.56 -19.32
C ARG A 2 -26.19 -3.04 -19.47
N SER A 3 -27.33 -2.37 -19.63
CA SER A 3 -27.35 -0.92 -19.66
C SER A 3 -26.99 -0.35 -18.30
N HIS A 4 -26.36 0.83 -18.25
CA HIS A 4 -25.98 1.49 -17.00
C HIS A 4 -27.18 1.70 -16.05
N SER A 5 -28.35 2.04 -16.59
CA SER A 5 -29.59 2.23 -15.82
C SER A 5 -30.10 0.94 -15.20
N ALA A 6 -29.99 -0.21 -15.89
CA ALA A 6 -30.37 -1.50 -15.33
C ALA A 6 -29.40 -1.95 -14.23
N ALA A 7 -28.11 -1.75 -14.43
CA ALA A 7 -27.10 -2.09 -13.45
C ALA A 7 -27.21 -1.22 -12.17
N ALA A 8 -27.52 0.08 -12.31
CA ALA A 8 -27.67 1.01 -11.18
C ALA A 8 -28.94 0.75 -10.36
N GLY A 9 -30.02 0.29 -11.00
CA GLY A 9 -31.28 -0.02 -10.31
C GLY A 9 -31.26 -1.32 -9.49
N GLU A 10 -30.34 -2.23 -9.80
CA GLU A 10 -30.16 -3.53 -9.15
C GLU A 10 -28.96 -3.54 -8.16
N PHE A 11 -28.21 -2.44 -8.02
CA PHE A 11 -27.02 -2.40 -7.20
C PHE A 11 -27.38 -2.37 -5.72
N ASP A 12 -27.14 -3.47 -5.01
CA ASP A 12 -27.15 -3.57 -3.57
C ASP A 12 -25.72 -3.58 -3.05
N TYR A 13 -25.34 -2.52 -2.35
CA TYR A 13 -23.99 -2.37 -1.82
C TYR A 13 -23.64 -3.45 -0.80
N ARG A 14 -24.58 -3.81 0.10
CA ARG A 14 -24.34 -4.82 1.14
C ARG A 14 -24.21 -6.21 0.51
N ALA A 15 -25.10 -6.57 -0.38
CA ALA A 15 -24.99 -7.84 -1.12
C ALA A 15 -23.71 -7.92 -1.96
N THR A 16 -23.29 -6.79 -2.55
CA THR A 16 -22.00 -6.71 -3.27
C THR A 16 -20.82 -6.87 -2.33
N ALA A 17 -20.86 -6.25 -1.15
CA ALA A 17 -19.82 -6.40 -0.14
C ALA A 17 -19.69 -7.86 0.33
N ASP A 18 -20.80 -8.49 0.69
CA ASP A 18 -20.85 -9.90 1.13
C ASP A 18 -20.33 -10.87 0.06
N ALA A 19 -20.56 -10.57 -1.22
CA ALA A 19 -20.03 -11.36 -2.34
C ALA A 19 -18.55 -11.08 -2.67
N THR A 20 -18.01 -9.94 -2.22
CA THR A 20 -16.67 -9.47 -2.60
C THR A 20 -15.64 -9.71 -1.49
N LEU A 21 -16.02 -9.49 -0.23
CA LEU A 21 -15.13 -9.51 0.91
C LEU A 21 -15.01 -10.90 1.53
N ALA A 22 -13.85 -11.21 2.13
CA ALA A 22 -13.68 -12.39 2.98
C ALA A 22 -14.29 -12.16 4.38
N GLY A 23 -14.17 -10.90 4.88
CA GLY A 23 -14.84 -10.44 6.08
C GLY A 23 -16.26 -9.93 5.77
N ASN A 24 -16.76 -9.08 6.64
CA ASN A 24 -18.01 -8.37 6.45
C ASN A 24 -17.85 -6.89 6.84
N LEU A 25 -18.83 -6.05 6.53
CA LEU A 25 -18.74 -4.60 6.76
C LEU A 25 -18.58 -4.20 8.25
N ASP A 26 -18.86 -5.09 9.18
CA ASP A 26 -18.73 -4.83 10.61
C ASP A 26 -17.37 -5.31 11.17
N ALA A 27 -16.66 -6.17 10.42
CA ALA A 27 -15.39 -6.78 10.83
C ALA A 27 -14.46 -7.00 9.63
N LEU A 28 -13.68 -5.98 9.25
CA LEU A 28 -12.78 -5.96 8.11
C LEU A 28 -11.32 -5.72 8.52
N ASN A 29 -10.41 -6.27 7.73
CA ASN A 29 -9.01 -5.87 7.73
C ASN A 29 -8.50 -5.83 6.29
N ALA A 30 -7.96 -4.69 5.85
CA ALA A 30 -7.51 -4.53 4.47
C ALA A 30 -6.35 -5.46 4.08
N CYS A 31 -5.48 -5.85 5.04
CA CYS A 31 -4.44 -6.84 4.77
C CYS A 31 -5.03 -8.24 4.56
N VAL A 32 -6.07 -8.61 5.30
CA VAL A 32 -6.78 -9.88 5.07
C VAL A 32 -7.39 -9.91 3.68
N GLU A 33 -8.07 -8.82 3.28
CA GLU A 33 -8.73 -8.73 1.98
C GLU A 33 -7.75 -8.72 0.81
N CYS A 34 -6.59 -8.03 0.96
CA CYS A 34 -5.62 -7.86 -0.11
C CYS A 34 -4.47 -8.88 -0.10
N CYS A 35 -4.32 -9.68 0.96
CA CYS A 35 -3.18 -10.58 1.10
C CYS A 35 -3.57 -11.94 1.67
N ASP A 36 -4.05 -11.99 2.92
CA ASP A 36 -4.13 -13.25 3.66
C ASP A 36 -5.09 -14.27 3.04
N ARG A 37 -6.25 -13.82 2.55
CA ARG A 37 -7.24 -14.67 1.85
C ARG A 37 -6.69 -15.34 0.59
N HIS A 38 -5.63 -14.77 0.02
CA HIS A 38 -4.99 -15.25 -1.19
C HIS A 38 -3.67 -16.00 -0.93
N ALA A 39 -3.27 -16.15 0.35
CA ALA A 39 -1.99 -16.76 0.77
C ALA A 39 -2.01 -18.28 0.63
N ILE A 40 -2.10 -18.76 -0.61
CA ILE A 40 -1.93 -20.16 -0.98
C ILE A 40 -0.51 -20.41 -1.50
N PRO A 41 0.04 -21.63 -1.33
CA PRO A 41 1.41 -21.93 -1.74
C PRO A 41 1.68 -21.59 -3.20
N GLY A 42 2.75 -20.84 -3.44
CA GLY A 42 3.25 -20.49 -4.78
C GLY A 42 2.49 -19.36 -5.50
N ARG A 43 1.37 -18.87 -4.98
CA ARG A 43 0.65 -17.76 -5.62
C ARG A 43 1.42 -16.46 -5.50
N ILE A 44 1.82 -15.90 -6.64
CA ILE A 44 2.56 -14.63 -6.69
C ILE A 44 1.61 -13.46 -6.42
N ALA A 45 2.08 -12.50 -5.63
CA ALA A 45 1.39 -11.24 -5.32
C ALA A 45 2.09 -10.03 -5.91
N LEU A 46 3.44 -10.07 -6.01
CA LEU A 46 4.24 -8.97 -6.49
C LEU A 46 5.35 -9.45 -7.41
N PHE A 47 5.45 -8.87 -8.60
CA PHE A 47 6.65 -8.85 -9.41
C PHE A 47 7.33 -7.49 -9.23
N TRP A 48 8.63 -7.49 -8.93
CA TRP A 48 9.41 -6.28 -8.77
C TRP A 48 10.62 -6.27 -9.72
N GLU A 49 10.87 -5.11 -10.33
CA GLU A 49 12.09 -4.83 -11.08
C GLU A 49 12.70 -3.51 -10.63
N GLY A 50 13.95 -3.59 -10.21
CA GLY A 50 14.80 -2.45 -9.93
C GLY A 50 15.23 -1.74 -11.22
N LYS A 51 15.64 -0.48 -11.07
CA LYS A 51 16.14 0.36 -12.18
C LYS A 51 17.43 -0.21 -12.81
N ASP A 52 18.23 -0.95 -12.05
CA ASP A 52 19.54 -1.48 -12.45
C ASP A 52 19.45 -2.92 -12.99
N GLY A 53 18.24 -3.47 -13.15
CA GLY A 53 17.98 -4.78 -13.75
C GLY A 53 17.77 -5.91 -12.74
N ASP A 54 17.91 -5.65 -11.45
CA ASP A 54 17.55 -6.61 -10.41
C ASP A 54 16.07 -6.92 -10.49
N SER A 55 15.66 -8.12 -10.13
CA SER A 55 14.26 -8.49 -10.07
C SER A 55 13.97 -9.50 -8.97
N ALA A 56 12.77 -9.44 -8.42
CA ALA A 56 12.28 -10.39 -7.43
C ALA A 56 10.80 -10.64 -7.61
N SER A 57 10.33 -11.75 -7.06
CA SER A 57 8.89 -12.01 -6.93
C SER A 57 8.57 -12.40 -5.50
N TYR A 58 7.40 -11.96 -5.03
CA TYR A 58 6.91 -12.27 -3.69
C TYR A 58 5.56 -12.94 -3.79
N THR A 59 5.41 -14.06 -3.10
CA THR A 59 4.12 -14.74 -2.96
C THR A 59 3.25 -14.04 -1.92
N PHE A 60 1.94 -14.26 -1.98
CA PHE A 60 1.03 -13.82 -0.92
C PHE A 60 1.42 -14.36 0.45
N THR A 61 1.91 -15.61 0.52
CA THR A 61 2.41 -16.21 1.77
C THR A 61 3.61 -15.45 2.33
N GLN A 62 4.58 -15.10 1.50
CA GLN A 62 5.75 -14.31 1.94
C GLN A 62 5.34 -12.90 2.40
N LEU A 63 4.41 -12.25 1.66
CA LEU A 63 3.91 -10.93 2.07
C LEU A 63 3.08 -10.99 3.36
N LYS A 64 2.33 -12.08 3.59
CA LYS A 64 1.64 -12.31 4.85
C LYS A 64 2.62 -12.36 6.02
N GLU A 65 3.72 -13.11 5.89
CA GLU A 65 4.76 -13.18 6.93
C GLU A 65 5.45 -11.83 7.16
N LEU A 66 5.88 -11.16 6.08
CA LEU A 66 6.57 -9.86 6.17
C LEU A 66 5.66 -8.77 6.74
N SER A 67 4.38 -8.75 6.35
CA SER A 67 3.41 -7.81 6.92
C SER A 67 3.11 -8.10 8.39
N GLY A 68 3.13 -9.36 8.81
CA GLY A 68 3.04 -9.76 10.22
C GLY A 68 4.21 -9.22 11.05
N ARG A 69 5.44 -9.40 10.56
CA ARG A 69 6.66 -8.85 11.19
C ARG A 69 6.61 -7.34 11.30
N PHE A 70 6.20 -6.65 10.23
CA PHE A 70 6.09 -5.20 10.23
C PHE A 70 4.98 -4.70 11.17
N ALA A 71 3.84 -5.38 11.24
CA ALA A 71 2.78 -5.06 12.20
C ALA A 71 3.23 -5.24 13.66
N SER A 72 3.95 -6.34 13.96
CA SER A 72 4.56 -6.58 15.27
C SER A 72 5.55 -5.48 15.66
N PHE A 73 6.38 -5.06 14.72
CA PHE A 73 7.32 -3.96 14.91
C PHE A 73 6.59 -2.64 15.18
N LEU A 74 5.63 -2.24 14.34
CA LEU A 74 4.82 -1.04 14.57
C LEU A 74 4.14 -1.05 15.94
N HIS A 75 3.58 -2.19 16.33
CA HIS A 75 2.95 -2.35 17.62
C HIS A 75 3.94 -2.13 18.79
N SER A 76 5.19 -2.60 18.65
CA SER A 76 6.26 -2.39 19.64
C SER A 76 6.65 -0.92 19.78
N LEU A 77 6.53 -0.13 18.71
CA LEU A 77 6.72 1.33 18.71
C LEU A 77 5.54 2.09 19.34
N GLY A 78 4.50 1.41 19.79
CA GLY A 78 3.32 2.04 20.36
C GLY A 78 2.27 2.51 19.34
N VAL A 79 2.39 2.10 18.08
CA VAL A 79 1.33 2.32 17.07
C VAL A 79 0.12 1.46 17.41
N ARG A 80 -1.08 2.02 17.31
CA ARG A 80 -2.35 1.36 17.64
C ARG A 80 -3.32 1.45 16.46
N PRO A 81 -4.39 0.65 16.44
CA PRO A 81 -5.43 0.75 15.41
C PRO A 81 -5.96 2.20 15.30
N GLY A 82 -6.05 2.70 14.07
CA GLY A 82 -6.45 4.08 13.77
C GLY A 82 -5.32 5.11 13.77
N ASP A 83 -4.13 4.79 14.28
CA ASP A 83 -2.96 5.65 14.17
C ASP A 83 -2.46 5.70 12.71
N VAL A 84 -1.81 6.81 12.34
CA VAL A 84 -1.32 7.01 10.97
C VAL A 84 0.15 6.61 10.85
N VAL A 85 0.44 5.80 9.84
CA VAL A 85 1.78 5.45 9.38
C VAL A 85 1.95 5.97 7.95
N SER A 86 2.97 6.81 7.74
CA SER A 86 3.27 7.39 6.42
C SER A 86 4.35 6.60 5.69
N GLY A 87 4.17 6.37 4.40
CA GLY A 87 5.17 5.74 3.54
C GLY A 87 5.66 6.71 2.47
N MET A 88 6.96 7.02 2.47
CA MET A 88 7.66 7.80 1.43
C MET A 88 8.68 6.88 0.76
N LEU A 89 8.19 5.94 -0.01
CA LEU A 89 8.98 4.89 -0.64
C LEU A 89 8.74 4.85 -2.16
N PRO A 90 9.76 4.54 -2.96
CA PRO A 90 9.56 4.22 -4.36
C PRO A 90 8.79 2.90 -4.51
N ARG A 91 8.54 2.50 -5.75
CA ARG A 91 7.84 1.24 -6.07
C ARG A 91 8.74 0.03 -5.81
N THR A 92 8.96 -0.26 -4.55
CA THR A 92 9.77 -1.37 -4.04
C THR A 92 8.94 -2.33 -3.19
N PRO A 93 9.43 -3.54 -2.92
CA PRO A 93 8.73 -4.49 -2.04
C PRO A 93 8.43 -3.92 -0.66
N GLU A 94 9.31 -3.09 -0.13
CA GLU A 94 9.18 -2.46 1.19
C GLU A 94 7.98 -1.52 1.26
N LEU A 95 7.62 -0.87 0.14
CA LEU A 95 6.38 -0.10 0.06
C LEU A 95 5.17 -0.99 0.32
N LEU A 96 5.10 -2.14 -0.37
CA LEU A 96 3.96 -3.05 -0.22
C LEU A 96 3.91 -3.68 1.17
N ILE A 97 5.06 -4.07 1.73
CA ILE A 97 5.16 -4.60 3.10
C ILE A 97 4.69 -3.54 4.11
N THR A 98 5.10 -2.27 3.93
CA THR A 98 4.67 -1.15 4.77
C THR A 98 3.16 -0.97 4.72
N VAL A 99 2.57 -0.96 3.53
CA VAL A 99 1.12 -0.85 3.33
C VAL A 99 0.38 -1.98 4.02
N LEU A 100 0.74 -3.23 3.71
CA LEU A 100 0.07 -4.41 4.25
C LEU A 100 0.23 -4.55 5.77
N GLY A 101 1.42 -4.30 6.31
CA GLY A 101 1.65 -4.40 7.75
C GLY A 101 0.96 -3.29 8.54
N THR A 102 0.86 -2.08 7.97
CA THR A 102 0.04 -0.99 8.54
C THR A 102 -1.42 -1.41 8.62
N TRP A 103 -1.96 -1.97 7.53
CA TRP A 103 -3.35 -2.44 7.50
C TRP A 103 -3.60 -3.64 8.40
N ARG A 104 -2.63 -4.57 8.53
CA ARG A 104 -2.72 -5.71 9.46
C ARG A 104 -2.92 -5.25 10.89
N LEU A 105 -2.19 -4.24 11.32
CA LEU A 105 -2.35 -3.62 12.65
C LEU A 105 -3.68 -2.86 12.81
N GLY A 106 -4.45 -2.66 11.73
CA GLY A 106 -5.64 -1.81 11.74
C GLY A 106 -5.29 -0.32 11.79
N ALA A 107 -4.06 0.05 11.50
CA ALA A 107 -3.59 1.44 11.37
C ALA A 107 -3.93 2.01 9.99
N VAL A 108 -3.83 3.32 9.86
CA VAL A 108 -4.15 4.09 8.65
C VAL A 108 -2.87 4.33 7.85
N TYR A 109 -2.82 3.88 6.60
CA TYR A 109 -1.70 4.18 5.73
C TYR A 109 -1.86 5.53 5.05
N GLN A 110 -0.81 6.36 5.08
CA GLN A 110 -0.72 7.63 4.36
C GLN A 110 0.41 7.56 3.34
N PRO A 111 0.14 7.61 2.03
CA PRO A 111 1.19 7.71 1.03
C PRO A 111 1.80 9.12 1.01
N LEU A 112 3.11 9.18 0.90
CA LEU A 112 3.88 10.39 0.61
C LEU A 112 4.63 10.19 -0.70
N PHE A 113 4.33 11.01 -1.69
CA PHE A 113 5.02 10.94 -2.97
C PHE A 113 6.50 11.30 -2.80
N THR A 114 7.39 10.48 -3.32
CA THR A 114 8.83 10.65 -3.16
C THR A 114 9.38 11.96 -3.74
N ALA A 115 8.67 12.60 -4.69
CA ALA A 115 9.06 13.89 -5.22
C ALA A 115 8.64 15.09 -4.34
N PHE A 116 7.93 14.87 -3.21
CA PHE A 116 7.61 15.98 -2.31
C PHE A 116 8.88 16.55 -1.65
N GLY A 117 8.92 17.87 -1.55
CA GLY A 117 9.91 18.58 -0.75
C GLY A 117 9.51 18.63 0.74
N PRO A 118 10.46 19.02 1.63
CA PRO A 118 10.28 19.01 3.09
C PRO A 118 9.02 19.72 3.60
N LYS A 119 8.69 20.91 3.07
CA LYS A 119 7.47 21.64 3.47
C LYS A 119 6.18 20.91 3.14
N ALA A 120 6.13 20.23 2.00
CA ALA A 120 4.96 19.44 1.60
C ALA A 120 4.82 18.16 2.44
N ILE A 121 5.94 17.57 2.87
CA ILE A 121 5.99 16.44 3.78
C ILE A 121 5.54 16.89 5.17
N GLU A 122 6.13 17.95 5.72
CA GLU A 122 5.80 18.53 7.02
C GLU A 122 4.29 18.78 7.15
N HIS A 123 3.71 19.49 6.19
CA HIS A 123 2.29 19.78 6.18
C HIS A 123 1.43 18.51 6.30
N ARG A 124 1.79 17.46 5.55
CA ARG A 124 1.02 16.21 5.51
C ARG A 124 1.17 15.38 6.76
N VAL A 125 2.39 15.21 7.26
CA VAL A 125 2.63 14.39 8.46
C VAL A 125 2.06 15.04 9.73
N LYS A 126 2.14 16.37 9.83
CA LYS A 126 1.55 17.12 10.93
C LYS A 126 0.03 17.06 10.91
N LEU A 127 -0.59 17.33 9.76
CA LEU A 127 -2.04 17.34 9.63
C LEU A 127 -2.65 15.93 9.79
N ALA A 128 -1.92 14.90 9.39
CA ALA A 128 -2.30 13.50 9.57
C ALA A 128 -2.07 13.00 11.00
N GLY A 129 -1.24 13.65 11.79
CA GLY A 129 -0.80 13.14 13.08
C GLY A 129 0.01 11.84 12.95
N SER A 130 0.86 11.75 11.91
CA SER A 130 1.63 10.53 11.64
C SER A 130 2.53 10.17 12.81
N LYS A 131 2.50 8.93 13.26
CA LYS A 131 3.40 8.42 14.33
C LYS A 131 4.73 7.93 13.79
N VAL A 132 4.71 7.37 12.58
CA VAL A 132 5.87 6.76 11.93
C VAL A 132 5.92 7.22 10.49
N VAL A 133 7.12 7.51 9.98
CA VAL A 133 7.40 7.67 8.54
C VAL A 133 8.38 6.59 8.12
N VAL A 134 7.98 5.78 7.13
CA VAL A 134 8.85 4.81 6.48
C VAL A 134 9.41 5.44 5.21
N THR A 135 10.73 5.42 5.03
CA THR A 135 11.40 6.03 3.88
C THR A 135 12.58 5.19 3.43
N ASP A 136 13.10 5.44 2.24
CA ASP A 136 14.37 4.90 1.78
C ASP A 136 15.55 5.84 2.09
N GLY A 137 16.76 5.33 1.98
CA GLY A 137 17.97 6.10 2.24
C GLY A 137 18.14 7.32 1.32
N ALA A 138 17.60 7.27 0.09
CA ALA A 138 17.70 8.37 -0.86
C ALA A 138 16.79 9.56 -0.49
N ASN A 139 15.62 9.28 0.08
CA ASN A 139 14.65 10.30 0.50
C ASN A 139 14.79 10.71 1.97
N ARG A 140 15.57 9.97 2.77
CA ARG A 140 15.71 10.17 4.21
C ARG A 140 16.10 11.59 4.60
N SER A 141 16.97 12.23 3.82
CA SER A 141 17.44 13.60 4.10
C SER A 141 16.35 14.65 4.11
N LYS A 142 15.23 14.42 3.41
CA LYS A 142 14.10 15.36 3.40
C LYS A 142 13.41 15.49 4.75
N LEU A 143 13.51 14.46 5.59
CA LEU A 143 12.93 14.47 6.93
C LEU A 143 13.76 15.26 7.93
N ASP A 144 15.02 15.57 7.64
CA ASP A 144 15.86 16.42 8.51
C ASP A 144 15.36 17.87 8.59
N GLU A 145 14.69 18.31 7.51
CA GLU A 145 14.14 19.66 7.42
C GLU A 145 12.68 19.72 7.93
N VAL A 146 12.13 18.60 8.41
CA VAL A 146 10.78 18.54 8.97
C VAL A 146 10.86 18.68 10.49
N PRO A 147 10.42 19.80 11.07
CA PRO A 147 10.41 20.00 12.52
C PRO A 147 9.52 18.97 13.21
N ASP A 148 10.00 18.39 14.31
CA ASP A 148 9.29 17.35 15.07
C ASP A 148 8.83 16.18 14.19
N ALA A 149 9.71 15.76 13.27
CA ALA A 149 9.42 14.62 12.38
C ALA A 149 9.03 13.38 13.19
N PRO A 150 8.03 12.60 12.72
CA PRO A 150 7.65 11.34 13.37
C PRO A 150 8.82 10.37 13.48
N MET A 151 8.66 9.28 14.24
CA MET A 151 9.64 8.18 14.27
C MET A 151 9.97 7.72 12.85
N GLN A 152 11.25 7.51 12.55
CA GLN A 152 11.70 7.20 11.21
C GLN A 152 12.15 5.75 11.10
N VAL A 153 11.61 5.07 10.10
CA VAL A 153 12.01 3.73 9.71
C VAL A 153 12.63 3.82 8.32
N THR A 154 13.90 3.48 8.19
CA THR A 154 14.65 3.70 6.95
C THR A 154 15.02 2.37 6.30
N VAL A 155 14.63 2.22 5.02
CA VAL A 155 15.12 1.16 4.15
C VAL A 155 16.52 1.58 3.69
N GLY A 156 17.52 0.94 4.25
CA GLY A 156 18.92 1.20 3.90
C GLY A 156 19.32 0.53 2.59
N GLY A 157 20.20 1.18 1.84
CA GLY A 157 20.95 0.56 0.76
C GLY A 157 21.95 -0.49 1.26
N PRO A 158 22.84 -1.01 0.38
CA PRO A 158 23.85 -1.97 0.76
C PRO A 158 24.63 -1.53 2.00
N LYS A 159 24.79 -2.45 2.98
CA LYS A 159 25.46 -2.19 4.27
C LYS A 159 24.79 -1.09 5.13
N GLY A 160 23.47 -0.88 4.98
CA GLY A 160 22.75 0.13 5.75
C GLY A 160 22.95 1.57 5.30
N GLN A 161 23.43 1.78 4.08
CA GLN A 161 23.61 3.12 3.52
C GLN A 161 22.29 3.93 3.58
N GLY A 162 22.38 5.16 4.08
CA GLY A 162 21.24 6.08 4.20
C GLY A 162 20.48 5.98 5.53
N ILE A 163 20.73 4.95 6.35
CA ILE A 163 20.18 4.85 7.72
C ILE A 163 21.00 5.82 8.60
N ARG A 164 20.32 6.62 9.41
CA ARG A 164 20.93 7.59 10.32
C ARG A 164 20.84 7.16 11.76
N HIS A 165 21.65 7.76 12.60
CA HIS A 165 21.55 7.57 14.04
C HIS A 165 20.16 7.99 14.54
N GLY A 166 19.50 7.09 15.26
CA GLY A 166 18.13 7.29 15.74
C GLY A 166 17.03 6.73 14.80
N ASP A 167 17.37 6.33 13.56
CA ASP A 167 16.45 5.63 12.68
C ASP A 167 16.35 4.16 13.08
N TYR A 168 15.15 3.59 12.88
CA TYR A 168 14.98 2.15 12.86
C TYR A 168 15.34 1.60 11.47
N SER A 169 16.14 0.53 11.42
CA SER A 169 16.48 -0.14 10.17
C SER A 169 15.36 -1.09 9.77
N PHE A 170 14.69 -0.84 8.64
CA PHE A 170 13.52 -1.58 8.17
C PHE A 170 13.74 -3.10 8.24
N TRP A 171 14.72 -3.63 7.54
CA TRP A 171 14.97 -5.07 7.47
C TRP A 171 15.46 -5.66 8.79
N ALA A 172 16.31 -4.95 9.53
CA ALA A 172 16.78 -5.43 10.84
C ALA A 172 15.64 -5.54 11.86
N GLU A 173 14.66 -4.64 11.79
CA GLU A 173 13.49 -4.73 12.67
C GLU A 173 12.55 -5.87 12.23
N LEU A 174 12.37 -6.11 10.94
CA LEU A 174 11.58 -7.26 10.47
C LEU A 174 12.20 -8.60 10.92
N GLU A 175 13.52 -8.73 10.90
CA GLU A 175 14.22 -9.94 11.37
C GLU A 175 14.01 -10.21 12.86
N ARG A 176 13.87 -9.16 13.68
CA ARG A 176 13.73 -9.24 15.14
C ARG A 176 12.30 -9.53 15.61
N HIS A 177 11.31 -9.23 14.76
CA HIS A 177 9.90 -9.29 15.16
C HIS A 177 9.20 -10.53 14.61
N SER A 178 8.22 -11.03 15.36
CA SER A 178 7.42 -12.21 14.96
C SER A 178 6.55 -11.91 13.74
N ALA A 179 6.42 -12.89 12.86
CA ALA A 179 5.44 -12.87 11.78
C ALA A 179 4.02 -13.19 12.29
N ASP A 180 3.91 -13.76 13.46
CA ASP A 180 2.64 -14.16 14.08
C ASP A 180 1.98 -12.95 14.75
N PHE A 181 1.25 -12.20 13.93
CA PHE A 181 0.46 -11.04 14.36
C PHE A 181 -0.96 -11.15 13.78
N GLU A 182 -1.92 -11.35 14.68
CA GLU A 182 -3.33 -11.45 14.28
C GLU A 182 -3.84 -10.12 13.70
N PRO A 183 -4.47 -10.14 12.53
CA PRO A 183 -5.02 -8.93 11.91
C PRO A 183 -6.09 -8.29 12.79
N VAL A 184 -5.96 -6.99 13.05
CA VAL A 184 -6.95 -6.25 13.84
C VAL A 184 -8.15 -5.91 12.98
N LEU A 185 -9.29 -6.50 13.30
CA LEU A 185 -10.55 -6.22 12.59
C LEU A 185 -11.10 -4.84 12.99
N ARG A 186 -11.63 -4.14 12.00
CA ARG A 186 -12.20 -2.80 12.10
C ARG A 186 -13.56 -2.74 11.41
N SER A 187 -14.35 -1.72 11.73
CA SER A 187 -15.58 -1.45 10.98
C SER A 187 -15.29 -1.02 9.54
N GLY A 188 -16.15 -1.36 8.61
CA GLY A 188 -16.08 -0.86 7.24
C GLY A 188 -16.10 0.67 7.12
N GLU A 189 -16.61 1.37 8.12
CA GLU A 189 -16.60 2.84 8.19
C GLU A 189 -15.27 3.41 8.68
N ASP A 190 -14.41 2.58 9.30
CA ASP A 190 -13.12 3.03 9.78
C ASP A 190 -12.17 3.36 8.63
N THR A 191 -11.39 4.42 8.82
CA THR A 191 -10.38 4.86 7.87
C THR A 191 -9.22 3.86 7.81
N PHE A 192 -8.79 3.46 6.61
CA PHE A 192 -7.59 2.65 6.38
C PHE A 192 -6.55 3.34 5.49
N LEU A 193 -6.97 4.34 4.71
CA LEU A 193 -6.11 5.19 3.89
C LEU A 193 -6.39 6.65 4.18
N LEU A 194 -5.34 7.46 4.28
CA LEU A 194 -5.44 8.90 4.39
C LEU A 194 -4.75 9.54 3.19
N MET A 195 -5.56 9.97 2.22
CA MET A 195 -5.08 10.61 1.01
C MET A 195 -5.05 12.12 1.17
N PHE A 196 -4.23 12.79 0.35
CA PHE A 196 -4.23 14.25 0.31
C PHE A 196 -4.59 14.72 -1.09
N THR A 197 -5.61 15.56 -1.19
CA THR A 197 -6.06 16.15 -2.44
C THR A 197 -5.52 17.56 -2.59
N SER A 198 -5.23 17.99 -3.83
CA SER A 198 -4.94 19.39 -4.13
C SER A 198 -6.22 20.21 -3.90
N GLY A 199 -6.26 20.94 -2.79
CA GLY A 199 -7.39 21.84 -2.53
C GLY A 199 -7.45 22.96 -3.58
N THR A 200 -8.65 23.40 -3.93
CA THR A 200 -8.88 24.56 -4.82
C THR A 200 -8.35 25.88 -4.24
N THR A 201 -7.97 25.90 -2.98
CA THR A 201 -7.58 27.09 -2.19
C THR A 201 -6.14 27.09 -1.70
N GLY A 202 -5.25 26.21 -2.20
CA GLY A 202 -3.81 26.24 -1.88
C GLY A 202 -3.27 24.96 -1.23
N LEU A 203 -3.38 24.78 0.07
CA LEU A 203 -2.77 23.64 0.76
C LEU A 203 -3.59 22.34 0.59
N ALA A 204 -2.89 21.23 0.43
CA ALA A 204 -3.51 19.92 0.31
C ALA A 204 -4.33 19.55 1.56
N LYS A 205 -5.51 18.97 1.35
CA LYS A 205 -6.46 18.59 2.40
C LYS A 205 -6.50 17.07 2.56
N PRO A 206 -6.58 16.54 3.80
CA PRO A 206 -6.72 15.11 4.04
C PRO A 206 -8.10 14.63 3.60
N LEU A 207 -8.13 13.45 3.01
CA LEU A 207 -9.31 12.70 2.62
C LEU A 207 -9.21 11.32 3.26
N ALA A 208 -10.07 11.04 4.22
CA ALA A 208 -10.20 9.74 4.86
C ALA A 208 -10.94 8.78 3.92
N VAL A 209 -10.34 7.62 3.66
CA VAL A 209 -10.93 6.56 2.83
C VAL A 209 -11.32 5.41 3.76
N PRO A 210 -12.61 5.06 3.85
CA PRO A 210 -13.07 3.99 4.73
C PRO A 210 -12.76 2.60 4.14
N LEU A 211 -12.61 1.59 4.99
CA LEU A 211 -12.37 0.20 4.60
C LEU A 211 -13.38 -0.33 3.58
N LYS A 212 -14.64 0.05 3.71
CA LYS A 212 -15.70 -0.34 2.76
C LYS A 212 -15.42 0.08 1.30
N ALA A 213 -14.54 1.06 1.07
CA ALA A 213 -14.16 1.49 -0.28
C ALA A 213 -13.46 0.38 -1.09
N ILE A 214 -12.93 -0.66 -0.44
CA ILE A 214 -12.35 -1.83 -1.11
C ILE A 214 -13.38 -2.46 -2.07
N VAL A 215 -14.65 -2.53 -1.69
CA VAL A 215 -15.74 -3.03 -2.56
C VAL A 215 -15.84 -2.24 -3.86
N ALA A 216 -15.74 -0.90 -3.77
CA ALA A 216 -15.77 -0.04 -4.95
C ALA A 216 -14.51 -0.19 -5.81
N PHE A 217 -13.33 -0.41 -5.19
CA PHE A 217 -12.09 -0.64 -5.94
C PHE A 217 -12.15 -1.95 -6.71
N VAL A 218 -12.64 -3.02 -6.09
CA VAL A 218 -12.88 -4.31 -6.77
C VAL A 218 -13.90 -4.18 -7.89
N GLY A 219 -15.01 -3.49 -7.63
CA GLY A 219 -16.02 -3.21 -8.66
C GLY A 219 -15.44 -2.45 -9.85
N TYR A 220 -14.60 -1.43 -9.61
CA TYR A 220 -13.92 -0.71 -10.69
C TYR A 220 -12.98 -1.61 -11.50
N MET A 221 -12.17 -2.44 -10.83
CA MET A 221 -11.25 -3.35 -11.51
C MET A 221 -12.02 -4.39 -12.35
N ARG A 222 -13.09 -4.96 -11.80
CA ARG A 222 -13.90 -5.99 -12.49
C ARG A 222 -14.71 -5.40 -13.64
N ASP A 223 -15.39 -4.26 -13.42
CA ASP A 223 -16.45 -3.79 -14.33
C ASP A 223 -15.97 -2.68 -15.28
N ALA A 224 -15.03 -1.81 -14.86
CA ALA A 224 -14.51 -0.73 -15.68
C ALA A 224 -13.19 -1.09 -16.37
N VAL A 225 -12.25 -1.73 -15.64
CA VAL A 225 -11.00 -2.22 -16.22
C VAL A 225 -11.23 -3.53 -16.98
N GLY A 226 -12.16 -4.35 -16.51
CA GLY A 226 -12.47 -5.66 -17.10
C GLY A 226 -11.45 -6.74 -16.71
N LEU A 227 -10.77 -6.57 -15.55
CA LEU A 227 -9.75 -7.50 -15.07
C LEU A 227 -10.38 -8.86 -14.76
N ARG A 228 -9.88 -9.93 -15.39
CA ARG A 228 -10.34 -11.31 -15.28
C ARG A 228 -9.30 -12.17 -14.60
N GLU A 229 -9.67 -13.31 -14.06
CA GLU A 229 -8.81 -14.21 -13.31
C GLU A 229 -7.53 -14.63 -14.06
N GLU A 230 -7.61 -14.79 -15.38
CA GLU A 230 -6.49 -15.17 -16.25
C GLU A 230 -5.57 -14.02 -16.65
N ASP A 231 -5.96 -12.76 -16.39
CA ASP A 231 -5.21 -11.59 -16.83
C ASP A 231 -4.00 -11.32 -15.95
N SER A 232 -2.91 -10.89 -16.58
CA SER A 232 -1.80 -10.21 -15.92
C SER A 232 -2.02 -8.69 -15.96
N PHE A 233 -1.70 -8.00 -14.90
CA PHE A 233 -2.01 -6.58 -14.77
C PHE A 233 -0.83 -5.75 -14.29
N TRP A 234 -0.65 -4.58 -14.91
CA TRP A 234 0.31 -3.59 -14.47
C TRP A 234 -0.28 -2.17 -14.53
N ASN A 235 -0.26 -1.47 -13.44
CA ASN A 235 -0.62 -0.05 -13.37
C ASN A 235 0.65 0.80 -13.27
N LEU A 236 0.82 1.74 -14.19
CA LEU A 236 1.99 2.64 -14.25
C LEU A 236 1.90 3.83 -13.29
N ALA A 237 0.71 4.10 -12.74
CA ALA A 237 0.54 5.20 -11.81
C ALA A 237 1.30 4.95 -10.50
N ASP A 238 1.84 6.02 -9.92
CA ASP A 238 2.60 5.94 -8.68
C ASP A 238 1.66 5.71 -7.49
N PRO A 239 1.94 4.72 -6.59
CA PRO A 239 1.15 4.47 -5.39
C PRO A 239 1.18 5.60 -4.35
N GLY A 240 2.04 6.60 -4.52
CA GLY A 240 2.00 7.85 -3.78
C GLY A 240 0.75 8.70 -4.07
N TRP A 241 -0.03 8.32 -5.10
CA TRP A 241 -1.27 8.95 -5.52
C TRP A 241 -2.45 7.99 -5.46
N ALA A 242 -3.67 8.56 -5.34
CA ALA A 242 -4.90 7.80 -5.18
C ALA A 242 -5.09 6.72 -6.26
N TYR A 243 -4.94 7.07 -7.53
CA TYR A 243 -5.16 6.13 -8.64
C TYR A 243 -4.19 4.93 -8.58
N GLY A 244 -2.90 5.20 -8.34
CA GLY A 244 -1.89 4.14 -8.22
C GLY A 244 -2.13 3.23 -7.01
N LEU A 245 -2.52 3.81 -5.86
CA LEU A 245 -2.77 3.03 -4.64
C LEU A 245 -4.08 2.25 -4.71
N TYR A 246 -5.17 2.86 -5.23
CA TYR A 246 -6.49 2.20 -5.31
C TYR A 246 -6.51 1.11 -6.38
N TYR A 247 -6.02 1.41 -7.58
CA TYR A 247 -6.18 0.56 -8.77
C TYR A 247 -4.87 -0.08 -9.24
N GLY A 248 -3.74 0.32 -8.68
CA GLY A 248 -2.45 -0.33 -8.91
C GLY A 248 -2.04 -1.29 -7.79
N VAL A 249 -2.62 -1.14 -6.59
CA VAL A 249 -2.29 -1.96 -5.42
C VAL A 249 -3.55 -2.61 -4.83
N THR A 250 -4.44 -1.81 -4.23
CA THR A 250 -5.55 -2.33 -3.41
C THR A 250 -6.52 -3.19 -4.21
N GLY A 251 -7.03 -2.69 -5.33
CA GLY A 251 -8.04 -3.38 -6.14
C GLY A 251 -7.55 -4.71 -6.71
N PRO A 252 -6.42 -4.74 -7.44
CA PRO A 252 -5.88 -5.99 -7.97
C PRO A 252 -5.56 -7.01 -6.89
N LEU A 253 -4.91 -6.61 -5.80
CA LEU A 253 -4.59 -7.51 -4.69
C LEU A 253 -5.85 -8.07 -4.01
N ALA A 254 -6.88 -7.25 -3.81
CA ALA A 254 -8.16 -7.71 -3.26
C ALA A 254 -8.86 -8.75 -4.16
N MET A 255 -8.61 -8.70 -5.46
CA MET A 255 -9.04 -9.73 -6.42
C MET A 255 -8.07 -10.93 -6.50
N GLY A 256 -6.93 -10.88 -5.81
CA GLY A 256 -5.90 -11.92 -5.80
C GLY A 256 -5.00 -11.94 -7.03
N HIS A 257 -4.94 -10.83 -7.78
CA HIS A 257 -4.02 -10.66 -8.89
C HIS A 257 -2.63 -10.21 -8.41
N PRO A 258 -1.56 -10.68 -9.07
CA PRO A 258 -0.24 -10.12 -8.87
C PRO A 258 -0.19 -8.68 -9.39
N ILE A 259 0.53 -7.83 -8.68
CA ILE A 259 0.88 -6.49 -9.15
C ILE A 259 2.33 -6.45 -9.61
N THR A 260 2.67 -5.47 -10.45
CA THR A 260 4.03 -5.26 -10.92
C THR A 260 4.54 -3.90 -10.45
N PHE A 261 5.68 -3.87 -9.77
CA PHE A 261 6.40 -2.65 -9.44
C PHE A 261 7.66 -2.53 -10.30
N TYR A 262 7.85 -1.37 -10.89
CA TYR A 262 9.08 -1.00 -11.58
C TYR A 262 9.63 0.30 -10.98
N GLU A 263 10.84 0.22 -10.44
CA GLU A 263 11.50 1.34 -9.76
C GLU A 263 12.10 2.36 -10.74
N GLY A 264 12.36 1.95 -11.98
CA GLY A 264 12.99 2.79 -12.99
C GLY A 264 12.05 3.83 -13.61
N ALA A 265 12.65 4.71 -14.41
CA ALA A 265 11.91 5.69 -15.19
C ALA A 265 11.08 5.01 -16.30
N PHE A 266 9.94 5.57 -16.60
CA PHE A 266 9.14 5.14 -17.74
C PHE A 266 9.87 5.44 -19.05
N THR A 267 10.12 4.39 -19.83
CA THR A 267 10.56 4.46 -21.23
C THR A 267 9.79 3.43 -22.05
N VAL A 268 9.74 3.62 -23.36
CA VAL A 268 9.12 2.64 -24.28
C VAL A 268 9.80 1.29 -24.15
N GLU A 269 11.13 1.28 -24.09
CA GLU A 269 11.95 0.06 -24.00
C GLU A 269 11.67 -0.70 -22.71
N SER A 270 11.70 -0.01 -21.55
CA SER A 270 11.43 -0.65 -20.25
C SER A 270 10.01 -1.17 -20.17
N THR A 271 9.04 -0.42 -20.71
CA THR A 271 7.64 -0.84 -20.72
C THR A 271 7.43 -2.08 -21.57
N CYS A 272 7.93 -2.10 -22.82
CA CYS A 272 7.82 -3.27 -23.70
C CYS A 272 8.53 -4.49 -23.11
N ARG A 273 9.66 -4.30 -22.45
CA ARG A 273 10.42 -5.37 -21.78
C ARG A 273 9.60 -5.99 -20.64
N ILE A 274 9.02 -5.18 -19.77
CA ILE A 274 8.24 -5.64 -18.62
C ILE A 274 6.97 -6.35 -19.08
N VAL A 275 6.23 -5.76 -20.02
CA VAL A 275 5.02 -6.37 -20.61
C VAL A 275 5.32 -7.75 -21.17
N ARG A 276 6.42 -7.90 -21.94
CA ARG A 276 6.84 -9.20 -22.49
C ARG A 276 7.31 -10.19 -21.42
N LYS A 277 8.07 -9.71 -20.43
CA LYS A 277 8.64 -10.56 -19.37
C LYS A 277 7.57 -11.20 -18.50
N TYR A 278 6.53 -10.45 -18.14
CA TYR A 278 5.50 -10.88 -17.22
C TYR A 278 4.18 -11.26 -17.91
N GLY A 279 4.10 -11.20 -19.23
CA GLY A 279 2.91 -11.57 -20.01
C GLY A 279 1.71 -10.66 -19.76
N ILE A 280 1.97 -9.37 -19.59
CA ILE A 280 0.94 -8.36 -19.32
C ILE A 280 0.20 -8.00 -20.60
#